data_3a5b621a08e1e05ab62f3e131a0dccb9
#
_entry.id   3a5b621a08e1e05ab62f3e131a0dccb9
#
_cell.length_a   1.000
_cell.length_b   1.000
_cell.length_c   1.000
_cell.angle_alpha   90.00
_cell.angle_beta   90.00
_cell.angle_gamma   90.00
#
_symmetry.space_group_name_H-M   'P 1'
#
loop_
_entity.id
_entity.type
_entity.pdbx_description
1 polymer ?
#
loop_
_entity_poly.entity_id
_entity_poly.type
_entity_poly.pdbx_seq_one_letter_code
_entity_poly.pdbx_strand_id
1 'polypeptide(L)'
;MEILKKIIIVLLSTLYLTSCGFTPIYSKKNLDFQINNIQFEGDREIKAILLSNLSAYKTKEKDKYNYDLNIKSEKKVEIASKNTKGEATVYKININSTVEVFLDDKLLLTKHYNNSSIYSSEKKIIKMKEIESRNLSNLSSKLASEIILTLSLANTKSDF
;
A
#
# COMPACT_ATOMS: atom_id res chain seq x y z
N MET A 1 -51.18 -22.44 -3.14
CA MET A 1 -50.00 -23.27 -3.43
C MET A 1 -49.07 -22.66 -4.48
N GLU A 2 -49.58 -22.07 -5.55
CA GLU A 2 -48.77 -21.44 -6.63
C GLU A 2 -47.92 -20.25 -6.16
N ILE A 3 -48.45 -19.38 -5.28
CA ILE A 3 -47.71 -18.19 -4.77
C ILE A 3 -46.52 -18.63 -3.88
N LEU A 4 -46.72 -19.65 -3.07
CA LEU A 4 -45.68 -20.20 -2.19
C LEU A 4 -44.54 -20.82 -3.01
N LYS A 5 -44.83 -21.53 -4.11
CA LYS A 5 -43.80 -22.04 -5.04
C LYS A 5 -42.99 -20.93 -5.69
N LYS A 6 -43.63 -19.83 -6.14
CA LYS A 6 -42.95 -18.68 -6.73
C LYS A 6 -42.03 -17.99 -5.74
N ILE A 7 -42.44 -17.82 -4.48
CA ILE A 7 -41.61 -17.24 -3.41
C ILE A 7 -40.38 -18.10 -3.13
N ILE A 8 -40.56 -19.44 -3.09
CA ILE A 8 -39.44 -20.37 -2.85
C ILE A 8 -38.41 -20.31 -4.02
N ILE A 9 -38.90 -20.23 -5.27
CA ILE A 9 -38.02 -20.12 -6.45
C ILE A 9 -37.21 -18.81 -6.43
N VAL A 10 -37.85 -17.69 -6.08
CA VAL A 10 -37.16 -16.38 -5.97
C VAL A 10 -36.16 -16.42 -4.83
N LEU A 11 -36.48 -16.98 -3.69
CA LEU A 11 -35.56 -17.11 -2.55
C LEU A 11 -34.37 -18.02 -2.89
N LEU A 12 -34.58 -19.10 -3.63
CA LEU A 12 -33.53 -20.01 -4.07
C LEU A 12 -32.61 -19.32 -5.10
N SER A 13 -33.18 -18.51 -6.01
CA SER A 13 -32.37 -17.78 -7.03
C SER A 13 -31.47 -16.70 -6.42
N THR A 14 -31.90 -16.07 -5.31
CA THR A 14 -31.06 -15.07 -4.62
C THR A 14 -29.86 -15.69 -3.89
N LEU A 15 -29.93 -16.95 -3.46
CA LEU A 15 -28.79 -17.66 -2.85
C LEU A 15 -27.66 -17.95 -3.84
N TYR A 16 -27.94 -18.10 -5.13
CA TYR A 16 -26.88 -18.33 -6.13
C TYR A 16 -26.09 -17.07 -6.51
N LEU A 17 -26.59 -15.88 -6.23
CA LEU A 17 -25.95 -14.61 -6.57
C LEU A 17 -24.85 -14.17 -5.56
N THR A 18 -24.75 -14.82 -4.40
CA THR A 18 -23.75 -14.47 -3.36
C THR A 18 -22.42 -15.21 -3.49
N SER A 19 -22.28 -16.11 -4.48
CA SER A 19 -21.06 -16.91 -4.68
C SER A 19 -20.03 -16.23 -5.61
N CYS A 20 -19.89 -14.92 -5.54
CA CYS A 20 -18.71 -14.27 -6.13
C CYS A 20 -17.56 -14.39 -5.14
N GLY A 21 -16.92 -15.57 -5.12
CA GLY A 21 -15.72 -15.84 -4.34
C GLY A 21 -14.54 -15.03 -4.87
N PHE A 22 -14.53 -13.72 -4.60
CA PHE A 22 -13.36 -12.88 -4.81
C PHE A 22 -12.33 -13.24 -3.74
N THR A 23 -11.45 -14.19 -4.05
CA THR A 23 -10.25 -14.40 -3.25
C THR A 23 -9.24 -13.32 -3.66
N PRO A 24 -8.87 -12.40 -2.76
CA PRO A 24 -7.83 -11.43 -3.08
C PRO A 24 -6.55 -12.19 -3.41
N ILE A 25 -6.01 -11.95 -4.60
CA ILE A 25 -4.81 -12.61 -5.15
C ILE A 25 -3.60 -12.45 -4.21
N TYR A 26 -3.64 -11.44 -3.33
CA TYR A 26 -2.63 -11.16 -2.30
C TYR A 26 -3.10 -11.55 -0.89
N SER A 27 -3.83 -12.64 -0.73
CA SER A 27 -4.09 -13.17 0.60
C SER A 27 -2.75 -13.67 1.19
N LYS A 28 -2.44 -13.27 2.43
CA LYS A 28 -1.19 -13.60 3.15
C LYS A 28 -0.82 -15.09 3.15
N LYS A 29 -1.79 -15.98 2.95
CA LYS A 29 -1.63 -17.44 2.95
C LYS A 29 -0.89 -17.99 1.74
N ASN A 30 -0.81 -17.24 0.63
CA ASN A 30 -0.30 -17.74 -0.66
C ASN A 30 1.00 -17.03 -1.10
N LEU A 31 1.66 -16.31 -0.20
CA LEU A 31 2.93 -15.67 -0.53
C LEU A 31 4.09 -16.55 -0.07
N ASP A 32 4.99 -16.86 -1.00
CA ASP A 32 6.17 -17.69 -0.77
C ASP A 32 7.35 -16.91 -0.17
N PHE A 33 7.12 -15.69 0.28
CA PHE A 33 8.11 -14.86 0.93
C PHE A 33 7.64 -14.33 2.29
N GLN A 34 8.61 -13.93 3.08
CA GLN A 34 8.42 -13.19 4.33
C GLN A 34 9.47 -12.09 4.47
N ILE A 35 9.18 -11.10 5.31
CA ILE A 35 10.11 -10.03 5.62
C ILE A 35 10.74 -10.33 6.98
N ASN A 36 12.06 -10.51 7.00
CA ASN A 36 12.81 -10.76 8.23
C ASN A 36 13.09 -9.45 8.98
N ASN A 37 13.74 -8.49 8.32
CA ASN A 37 14.09 -7.22 8.92
C ASN A 37 13.73 -6.04 7.99
N ILE A 38 13.43 -4.88 8.59
CA ILE A 38 13.21 -3.62 7.87
C ILE A 38 14.03 -2.54 8.57
N GLN A 39 15.00 -2.00 7.85
CA GLN A 39 15.69 -0.77 8.21
C GLN A 39 15.01 0.40 7.48
N PHE A 40 14.74 1.49 8.18
CA PHE A 40 14.05 2.64 7.62
C PHE A 40 14.77 3.94 7.99
N GLU A 41 15.06 4.74 6.95
CA GLU A 41 15.57 6.11 7.05
C GLU A 41 14.57 7.08 6.43
N GLY A 42 14.23 8.17 7.12
CA GLY A 42 13.38 9.24 6.59
C GLY A 42 12.23 9.67 7.51
N ASP A 43 11.12 10.09 6.91
CA ASP A 43 9.97 10.67 7.60
C ASP A 43 9.30 9.68 8.58
N ARG A 44 9.03 10.16 9.81
CA ARG A 44 8.48 9.32 10.90
C ARG A 44 7.05 8.86 10.65
N GLU A 45 6.22 9.69 10.01
CA GLU A 45 4.82 9.34 9.73
C GLU A 45 4.77 8.27 8.65
N ILE A 46 5.59 8.39 7.60
CA ILE A 46 5.74 7.36 6.56
C ILE A 46 6.21 6.05 7.20
N LYS A 47 7.24 6.12 8.07
CA LYS A 47 7.77 4.94 8.78
C LYS A 47 6.67 4.20 9.52
N ALA A 48 5.89 4.91 10.35
CA ALA A 48 4.86 4.30 11.18
C ALA A 48 3.81 3.55 10.34
N ILE A 49 3.32 4.19 9.29
CA ILE A 49 2.30 3.63 8.40
C ILE A 49 2.86 2.45 7.60
N LEU A 50 4.05 2.62 7.04
CA LEU A 50 4.71 1.60 6.23
C LEU A 50 5.00 0.34 7.05
N LEU A 51 5.63 0.50 8.24
CA LEU A 51 5.93 -0.62 9.13
C LEU A 51 4.66 -1.33 9.62
N SER A 52 3.58 -0.59 9.90
CA SER A 52 2.28 -1.18 10.25
C SER A 52 1.75 -2.07 9.13
N ASN A 53 1.78 -1.61 7.88
CA ASN A 53 1.31 -2.38 6.73
C ASN A 53 2.21 -3.60 6.43
N LEU A 54 3.53 -3.45 6.54
CA LEU A 54 4.50 -4.51 6.25
C LEU A 54 4.63 -5.52 7.39
N SER A 55 4.28 -5.15 8.64
CA SER A 55 4.37 -6.04 9.81
C SER A 55 3.60 -7.35 9.64
N ALA A 56 2.54 -7.32 8.87
CA ALA A 56 1.71 -8.47 8.55
C ALA A 56 2.46 -9.59 7.78
N TYR A 57 3.59 -9.25 7.16
CA TYR A 57 4.43 -10.16 6.37
C TYR A 57 5.70 -10.57 7.13
N LYS A 58 5.85 -10.14 8.39
CA LYS A 58 6.88 -10.60 9.31
C LYS A 58 6.45 -11.90 10.00
N THR A 59 6.55 -13.00 9.29
CA THR A 59 6.31 -14.34 9.83
C THR A 59 7.62 -15.13 9.84
N LYS A 60 7.72 -16.15 10.72
CA LYS A 60 8.88 -17.05 10.77
C LYS A 60 8.46 -18.45 10.28
N GLU A 61 8.11 -18.56 9.02
CA GLU A 61 7.83 -19.85 8.38
C GLU A 61 9.10 -20.40 7.74
N LYS A 62 9.36 -21.72 7.86
CA LYS A 62 10.65 -22.31 7.50
C LYS A 62 10.92 -22.42 5.99
N ASP A 63 9.87 -22.42 5.17
CA ASP A 63 9.96 -22.73 3.74
C ASP A 63 9.70 -21.52 2.84
N LYS A 64 9.95 -20.29 3.35
CA LYS A 64 9.74 -19.05 2.60
C LYS A 64 11.03 -18.27 2.41
N TYR A 65 11.12 -17.54 1.31
CA TYR A 65 12.21 -16.59 1.07
C TYR A 65 12.20 -15.48 2.13
N ASN A 66 13.34 -15.27 2.78
CA ASN A 66 13.52 -14.28 3.85
C ASN A 66 14.16 -13.02 3.28
N TYR A 67 13.39 -11.96 3.09
CA TYR A 67 13.91 -10.70 2.62
C TYR A 67 14.22 -9.74 3.76
N ASP A 68 15.38 -9.10 3.68
CA ASP A 68 15.73 -7.92 4.45
C ASP A 68 15.54 -6.68 3.58
N LEU A 69 14.95 -5.62 4.15
CA LEU A 69 14.62 -4.40 3.43
C LEU A 69 15.35 -3.20 4.03
N ASN A 70 16.03 -2.43 3.18
CA ASN A 70 16.48 -1.09 3.51
C ASN A 70 15.61 -0.10 2.74
N ILE A 71 14.89 0.75 3.46
CA ILE A 71 13.95 1.71 2.90
C ILE A 71 14.39 3.11 3.27
N LYS A 72 14.67 3.93 2.25
CA LYS A 72 14.89 5.36 2.41
C LYS A 72 13.73 6.11 1.78
N SER A 73 13.06 7.00 2.54
CA SER A 73 11.86 7.68 2.09
C SER A 73 11.83 9.15 2.50
N GLU A 74 11.51 10.02 1.56
CA GLU A 74 11.42 11.46 1.74
C GLU A 74 10.01 11.96 1.36
N LYS A 75 9.45 12.82 2.23
CA LYS A 75 8.21 13.57 1.96
C LYS A 75 8.56 14.97 1.47
N LYS A 76 7.92 15.40 0.37
CA LYS A 76 7.99 16.77 -0.13
C LYS A 76 6.58 17.31 -0.38
N VAL A 77 6.30 18.50 0.15
CA VAL A 77 5.04 19.21 -0.11
C VAL A 77 5.35 20.48 -0.90
N GLU A 78 4.65 20.67 -2.00
CA GLU A 78 4.85 21.79 -2.93
C GLU A 78 3.51 22.48 -3.23
N ILE A 79 3.57 23.78 -3.55
CA ILE A 79 2.42 24.50 -4.08
C ILE A 79 2.26 24.13 -5.56
N ALA A 80 1.14 23.49 -5.90
CA ALA A 80 0.83 23.10 -7.28
C ALA A 80 0.08 24.20 -8.04
N SER A 81 -0.72 25.03 -7.35
CA SER A 81 -1.45 26.14 -7.95
C SER A 81 -1.65 27.31 -7.00
N LYS A 82 -1.72 28.51 -7.57
CA LYS A 82 -2.02 29.77 -6.86
C LYS A 82 -3.17 30.50 -7.53
N ASN A 83 -3.91 31.29 -6.78
CA ASN A 83 -4.92 32.21 -7.31
C ASN A 83 -4.27 33.50 -7.86
N THR A 84 -5.10 34.40 -8.38
CA THR A 84 -4.66 35.71 -8.93
C THR A 84 -4.01 36.62 -7.89
N LYS A 85 -4.20 36.36 -6.61
CA LYS A 85 -3.58 37.09 -5.49
C LYS A 85 -2.26 36.47 -5.01
N GLY A 86 -1.82 35.37 -5.66
CA GLY A 86 -0.60 34.65 -5.29
C GLY A 86 -0.77 33.66 -4.12
N GLU A 87 -1.99 33.49 -3.58
CA GLU A 87 -2.27 32.55 -2.50
C GLU A 87 -2.35 31.11 -3.02
N ALA A 88 -1.79 30.15 -2.29
CA ALA A 88 -1.84 28.76 -2.66
C ALA A 88 -3.27 28.21 -2.65
N THR A 89 -3.71 27.59 -3.74
CA THR A 89 -5.03 26.99 -3.89
C THR A 89 -4.97 25.48 -3.92
N VAL A 90 -3.86 24.92 -4.42
CA VAL A 90 -3.63 23.48 -4.52
C VAL A 90 -2.22 23.17 -4.06
N TYR A 91 -2.09 22.12 -3.27
CA TYR A 91 -0.81 21.53 -2.86
C TYR A 91 -0.62 20.16 -3.50
N LYS A 92 0.64 19.80 -3.70
CA LYS A 92 1.06 18.47 -4.12
C LYS A 92 1.97 17.89 -3.04
N ILE A 93 1.65 16.70 -2.56
CA ILE A 93 2.50 15.89 -1.70
C ILE A 93 3.15 14.80 -2.52
N ASN A 94 4.46 14.65 -2.41
CA ASN A 94 5.24 13.61 -3.05
C ASN A 94 5.93 12.76 -1.97
N ILE A 95 5.94 11.43 -2.17
CA ILE A 95 6.78 10.50 -1.44
C ILE A 95 7.75 9.86 -2.44
N ASN A 96 9.03 10.14 -2.28
CA ASN A 96 10.10 9.50 -3.03
C ASN A 96 10.74 8.46 -2.13
N SER A 97 10.80 7.22 -2.59
CA SER A 97 11.36 6.13 -1.80
C SER A 97 12.29 5.28 -2.63
N THR A 98 13.42 4.92 -2.03
CA THR A 98 14.34 3.89 -2.55
C THR A 98 14.26 2.69 -1.63
N VAL A 99 14.01 1.53 -2.20
CA VAL A 99 13.93 0.25 -1.50
C VAL A 99 14.98 -0.69 -2.06
N GLU A 100 15.88 -1.13 -1.19
CA GLU A 100 16.85 -2.18 -1.45
C GLU A 100 16.36 -3.47 -0.80
N VAL A 101 16.35 -4.53 -1.56
CA VAL A 101 15.91 -5.86 -1.13
C VAL A 101 17.12 -6.78 -1.10
N PHE A 102 17.33 -7.42 0.04
CA PHE A 102 18.41 -8.38 0.26
C PHE A 102 17.82 -9.77 0.48
N LEU A 103 18.53 -10.77 -0.03
CA LEU A 103 18.30 -12.19 0.23
C LEU A 103 19.64 -12.81 0.65
N ASP A 104 19.69 -13.42 1.83
CA ASP A 104 20.92 -14.02 2.39
C ASP A 104 22.11 -13.03 2.37
N ASP A 105 21.89 -11.81 2.87
CA ASP A 105 22.85 -10.69 2.91
C ASP A 105 23.33 -10.17 1.53
N LYS A 106 22.80 -10.70 0.42
CA LYS A 106 23.12 -10.24 -0.92
C LYS A 106 22.04 -9.29 -1.45
N LEU A 107 22.46 -8.15 -2.00
CA LEU A 107 21.55 -7.23 -2.66
C LEU A 107 20.93 -7.91 -3.89
N LEU A 108 19.63 -8.14 -3.85
CA LEU A 108 18.86 -8.74 -4.92
C LEU A 108 18.40 -7.71 -5.94
N LEU A 109 17.84 -6.60 -5.46
CA LEU A 109 17.39 -5.51 -6.32
C LEU A 109 17.30 -4.19 -5.54
N THR A 110 17.37 -3.09 -6.29
CA THR A 110 17.04 -1.74 -5.82
C THR A 110 15.89 -1.20 -6.66
N LYS A 111 14.87 -0.63 -6.01
CA LYS A 111 13.72 -0.04 -6.70
C LYS A 111 13.41 1.35 -6.17
N HIS A 112 13.10 2.25 -7.11
CA HIS A 112 12.68 3.61 -6.80
C HIS A 112 11.17 3.73 -7.00
N TYR A 113 10.48 4.36 -6.03
CA TYR A 113 9.05 4.65 -6.06
C TYR A 113 8.85 6.15 -5.97
N ASN A 114 7.94 6.67 -6.77
CA ASN A 114 7.49 8.04 -6.71
C ASN A 114 5.97 8.05 -6.65
N ASN A 115 5.44 8.37 -5.49
CA ASN A 115 4.01 8.44 -5.25
C ASN A 115 3.61 9.87 -4.93
N SER A 116 2.57 10.39 -5.58
CA SER A 116 2.10 11.74 -5.36
C SER A 116 0.58 11.85 -5.30
N SER A 117 0.11 12.87 -4.59
CA SER A 117 -1.29 13.24 -4.51
C SER A 117 -1.40 14.76 -4.49
N ILE A 118 -2.52 15.28 -4.97
CA ILE A 118 -2.86 16.70 -4.90
C ILE A 118 -4.05 16.89 -3.97
N TYR A 119 -4.10 18.04 -3.28
CA TYR A 119 -5.21 18.40 -2.43
C TYR A 119 -5.42 19.92 -2.40
N SER A 120 -6.67 20.34 -2.22
CA SER A 120 -7.03 21.75 -2.18
C SER A 120 -6.59 22.40 -0.86
N SER A 121 -6.22 23.67 -0.94
CA SER A 121 -5.97 24.51 0.22
C SER A 121 -7.25 24.71 1.04
N GLU A 122 -7.12 24.66 2.35
CA GLU A 122 -8.21 24.91 3.29
C GLU A 122 -7.86 26.09 4.18
N LYS A 123 -8.87 26.95 4.45
CA LYS A 123 -8.68 28.13 5.32
C LYS A 123 -8.38 27.78 6.77
N LYS A 124 -8.91 26.64 7.24
CA LYS A 124 -8.68 26.16 8.60
C LYS A 124 -7.44 25.29 8.66
N ILE A 125 -6.43 25.72 9.40
CA ILE A 125 -5.14 24.99 9.55
C ILE A 125 -5.35 23.54 10.02
N ILE A 126 -6.30 23.29 10.91
CA ILE A 126 -6.60 21.94 11.43
C ILE A 126 -7.08 21.04 10.28
N LYS A 127 -8.02 21.53 9.45
CA LYS A 127 -8.51 20.77 8.28
C LYS A 127 -7.41 20.53 7.26
N MET A 128 -6.53 21.51 7.06
CA MET A 128 -5.40 21.38 6.15
C MET A 128 -4.46 20.24 6.56
N LYS A 129 -4.09 20.20 7.85
CA LYS A 129 -3.25 19.12 8.40
C LYS A 129 -3.93 17.76 8.33
N GLU A 130 -5.24 17.69 8.57
CA GLU A 130 -6.02 16.45 8.46
C GLU A 130 -6.02 15.90 7.02
N ILE A 131 -6.22 16.78 6.03
CA ILE A 131 -6.17 16.41 4.61
C ILE A 131 -4.77 15.94 4.23
N GLU A 132 -3.72 16.65 4.63
CA GLU A 132 -2.33 16.28 4.38
C GLU A 132 -2.01 14.90 4.99
N SER A 133 -2.34 14.68 6.27
CA SER A 133 -2.11 13.41 6.96
C SER A 133 -2.86 12.25 6.29
N ARG A 134 -4.10 12.46 5.85
CA ARG A 134 -4.88 11.44 5.11
C ARG A 134 -4.22 11.10 3.77
N ASN A 135 -3.79 12.10 3.01
CA ASN A 135 -3.08 11.87 1.75
C ASN A 135 -1.76 11.12 1.99
N LEU A 136 -1.00 11.52 3.01
CA LEU A 136 0.23 10.84 3.39
C LEU A 136 -0.01 9.38 3.76
N SER A 137 -1.06 9.11 4.53
CA SER A 137 -1.46 7.74 4.89
C SER A 137 -1.80 6.90 3.66
N ASN A 138 -2.58 7.43 2.74
CA ASN A 138 -2.95 6.74 1.51
C ASN A 138 -1.72 6.44 0.63
N LEU A 139 -0.83 7.42 0.46
CA LEU A 139 0.40 7.24 -0.33
C LEU A 139 1.36 6.25 0.31
N SER A 140 1.50 6.26 1.64
CA SER A 140 2.35 5.31 2.36
C SER A 140 1.80 3.89 2.31
N SER A 141 0.47 3.73 2.37
CA SER A 141 -0.19 2.43 2.22
C SER A 141 -0.05 1.90 0.78
N LYS A 142 -0.14 2.78 -0.21
CA LYS A 142 0.12 2.44 -1.61
C LYS A 142 1.57 1.98 -1.80
N LEU A 143 2.54 2.71 -1.24
CA LEU A 143 3.95 2.33 -1.27
C LEU A 143 4.18 0.94 -0.66
N ALA A 144 3.55 0.64 0.49
CA ALA A 144 3.62 -0.70 1.09
C ALA A 144 3.11 -1.79 0.14
N SER A 145 1.98 -1.55 -0.54
CA SER A 145 1.41 -2.49 -1.50
C SER A 145 2.34 -2.70 -2.72
N GLU A 146 2.98 -1.64 -3.20
CA GLU A 146 3.95 -1.71 -4.30
C GLU A 146 5.22 -2.47 -3.91
N ILE A 147 5.69 -2.33 -2.67
CA ILE A 147 6.81 -3.12 -2.13
C ILE A 147 6.43 -4.60 -2.09
N ILE A 148 5.26 -4.94 -1.54
CA ILE A 148 4.77 -6.33 -1.48
C ILE A 148 4.67 -6.94 -2.87
N LEU A 149 4.14 -6.20 -3.85
CA LEU A 149 4.08 -6.65 -5.24
C LEU A 149 5.49 -6.90 -5.80
N THR A 150 6.44 -6.02 -5.50
CA THR A 150 7.83 -6.18 -5.96
C THR A 150 8.47 -7.43 -5.38
N LEU A 151 8.27 -7.72 -4.07
CA LEU A 151 8.78 -8.92 -3.42
C LEU A 151 8.16 -10.19 -4.01
N SER A 152 6.85 -10.19 -4.28
CA SER A 152 6.18 -11.33 -4.89
C SER A 152 6.67 -11.63 -6.31
N LEU A 153 7.04 -10.59 -7.09
CA LEU A 153 7.60 -10.74 -8.44
C LEU A 153 9.08 -11.11 -8.43
N ALA A 154 9.83 -10.70 -7.41
CA ALA A 154 11.26 -11.08 -7.28
C ALA A 154 11.43 -12.58 -7.10
N ASN A 155 10.48 -13.22 -6.40
CA ASN A 155 10.47 -14.65 -6.18
C ASN A 155 10.34 -15.45 -7.48
N THR A 156 9.51 -15.02 -8.42
CA THR A 156 9.29 -15.73 -9.69
C THR A 156 10.49 -15.71 -10.64
N LYS A 157 11.50 -14.86 -10.39
CA LYS A 157 12.72 -14.75 -11.21
C LYS A 157 13.89 -15.59 -10.71
N SER A 158 13.84 -16.13 -9.51
CA SER A 158 14.92 -16.94 -8.94
C SER A 158 14.84 -18.43 -9.30
N ASP A 159 13.78 -18.84 -9.99
CA ASP A 159 13.57 -20.25 -10.43
C ASP A 159 14.09 -20.56 -11.85
N PHE A 160 14.99 -19.69 -12.42
CA PHE A 160 15.64 -19.93 -13.73
C PHE A 160 17.15 -19.89 -13.63
#